data_2c6c06239f90aad67302ace5ff3eb2a5
#
_entry.id   2c6c06239f90aad67302ace5ff3eb2a5
#
_cell.length_a   1.000
_cell.length_b   1.000
_cell.length_c   1.000
_cell.angle_alpha   90.00
_cell.angle_beta   90.00
_cell.angle_gamma   90.00
#
_symmetry.space_group_name_H-M   'P 1'
#
loop_
_entity.id
_entity.type
_entity.pdbx_description
1 polymer ?
#
loop_
_entity_poly.entity_id
_entity_poly.type
_entity_poly.pdbx_seq_one_letter_code
_entity_poly.pdbx_strand_id
1 'polypeptide(L)'
;MLLALALAGTVGLAPAEAAESLSGDYPSWEDVQGAKSTETGKAAEIARIGELLAILQDQSETLGTAAVQTAAQYAAADAALQAANATVEELTAQVAKADSELLQHRKELGALAAQSYKTGGTNMGFFVALDAVQGNSVHGLNLVQIVGDKTAALVNKAAAAGRIATALAAREQAAKDERGRLSLEAEVRLVTARSAQDAMARQVAEEQQRSEELTAQLASLKGTTAEVETAFLQGQAALAAYEAAQAAKRAAAGEQARQEAEAAAKAAAVPAARPVVPGIPEPADPAPAPANPAPANPVPANPAPAPAPPSPPPVVVPSLPGGAVNDPAGAKSYASGRLGAYGWGQDQFLCLAQLWTKESNWLTTATNPSSGAYGIAQALPPGKYSSAGADWLTSYRTQVEWGLGYIGQRYGSPCAAWNHSVARNWY
;
A
#
# COMPACT_ATOMS: atom_id res chain seq x y z
N MET A 1 -24.25 0.25 -13.22
CA MET A 1 -23.70 -1.05 -13.61
C MET A 1 -22.25 -1.07 -13.11
N LEU A 2 -22.04 -1.51 -11.88
CA LEU A 2 -20.74 -1.62 -11.23
C LEU A 2 -20.37 -3.09 -11.23
N LEU A 3 -19.35 -3.44 -12.00
CA LEU A 3 -18.79 -4.79 -12.12
C LEU A 3 -17.98 -5.05 -10.84
N ALA A 4 -18.54 -5.83 -9.91
CA ALA A 4 -17.80 -6.37 -8.78
C ALA A 4 -16.93 -7.51 -9.30
N LEU A 5 -15.62 -7.27 -9.44
CA LEU A 5 -14.64 -8.31 -9.69
C LEU A 5 -14.36 -9.03 -8.36
N ALA A 6 -15.05 -10.12 -8.11
CA ALA A 6 -14.75 -11.05 -7.02
C ALA A 6 -13.49 -11.83 -7.39
N LEU A 7 -12.32 -11.39 -6.94
CA LEU A 7 -11.11 -12.20 -6.88
C LEU A 7 -11.21 -13.11 -5.64
N ALA A 8 -11.89 -14.23 -5.79
CA ALA A 8 -11.80 -15.36 -4.87
C ALA A 8 -10.49 -16.11 -5.16
N GLY A 9 -9.37 -15.55 -4.73
CA GLY A 9 -8.10 -16.25 -4.59
C GLY A 9 -8.17 -17.10 -3.32
N THR A 10 -8.55 -18.36 -3.42
CA THR A 10 -8.30 -19.35 -2.37
C THR A 10 -6.79 -19.58 -2.30
N VAL A 11 -6.08 -18.74 -1.54
CA VAL A 11 -4.75 -19.11 -1.05
C VAL A 11 -5.00 -20.22 -0.04
N GLY A 12 -4.86 -21.46 -0.49
CA GLY A 12 -4.78 -22.61 0.39
C GLY A 12 -3.68 -22.33 1.39
N LEU A 13 -4.06 -22.11 2.65
CA LEU A 13 -3.16 -22.30 3.77
C LEU A 13 -2.70 -23.75 3.68
N ALA A 14 -1.50 -23.97 3.13
CA ALA A 14 -0.80 -25.20 3.40
C ALA A 14 -0.71 -25.29 4.93
N PRO A 15 -1.17 -26.40 5.55
CA PRO A 15 -1.02 -26.56 6.98
C PRO A 15 0.48 -26.46 7.30
N ALA A 16 0.78 -25.87 8.46
CA ALA A 16 2.11 -25.77 9.05
C ALA A 16 2.63 -27.17 9.46
N GLU A 17 2.63 -28.12 8.55
CA GLU A 17 3.12 -29.50 8.77
C GLU A 17 4.56 -29.70 8.30
N ALA A 18 5.27 -28.67 7.88
CA ALA A 18 6.68 -28.79 7.48
C ALA A 18 7.66 -28.25 8.53
N ALA A 19 7.21 -28.04 9.77
CA ALA A 19 8.12 -27.92 10.91
C ALA A 19 8.30 -29.31 11.56
N GLU A 20 8.55 -30.33 10.76
CA GLU A 20 9.23 -31.52 11.30
C GLU A 20 10.60 -31.03 11.80
N SER A 21 10.63 -30.86 13.09
CA SER A 21 11.78 -30.51 13.88
C SER A 21 13.00 -31.31 13.40
N LEU A 22 13.98 -30.61 12.79
CA LEU A 22 15.37 -31.10 12.70
C LEU A 22 16.00 -31.26 14.11
N SER A 23 15.16 -31.58 15.10
CA SER A 23 15.53 -31.64 16.50
C SER A 23 16.44 -32.83 16.88
N GLY A 24 16.92 -33.59 15.89
CA GLY A 24 17.76 -34.75 16.11
C GLY A 24 19.19 -34.69 15.58
N ASP A 25 19.56 -33.67 14.80
CA ASP A 25 20.77 -33.78 13.97
C ASP A 25 21.80 -32.65 14.10
N TYR A 26 21.72 -31.87 15.20
CA TYR A 26 22.76 -30.89 15.50
C TYR A 26 23.98 -31.52 16.13
N PRO A 27 25.23 -31.20 15.70
CA PRO A 27 26.42 -31.77 16.27
C PRO A 27 26.58 -31.35 17.73
N SER A 28 26.94 -32.32 18.55
CA SER A 28 27.35 -32.09 19.93
C SER A 28 28.80 -31.62 20.02
N TRP A 29 29.21 -31.08 21.16
CA TRP A 29 30.61 -30.75 21.40
C TRP A 29 31.51 -32.00 21.38
N GLU A 30 30.99 -33.19 21.65
CA GLU A 30 31.72 -34.47 21.56
C GLU A 30 31.99 -34.81 20.10
N ASP A 31 31.02 -34.63 19.19
CA ASP A 31 31.20 -34.81 17.75
C ASP A 31 32.29 -33.87 17.21
N VAL A 32 32.27 -32.60 17.64
CA VAL A 32 33.28 -31.60 17.29
C VAL A 32 34.67 -32.01 17.76
N GLN A 33 34.81 -32.52 18.97
CA GLN A 33 36.08 -33.02 19.50
C GLN A 33 36.58 -34.27 18.74
N GLY A 34 35.64 -35.18 18.44
CA GLY A 34 35.95 -36.35 17.59
C GLY A 34 36.44 -35.99 16.21
N ALA A 35 35.74 -35.02 15.58
CA ALA A 35 36.09 -34.53 14.24
C ALA A 35 37.49 -33.87 14.17
N LYS A 36 37.97 -33.24 15.24
CA LYS A 36 39.30 -32.65 15.33
C LYS A 36 40.44 -33.67 15.22
N SER A 37 40.16 -34.94 15.42
CA SER A 37 41.19 -36.00 15.40
C SER A 37 41.75 -36.27 13.99
N THR A 38 41.04 -35.90 12.94
CA THR A 38 41.49 -36.10 11.54
C THR A 38 41.12 -34.86 10.68
N GLU A 39 41.96 -34.56 9.68
CA GLU A 39 41.72 -33.44 8.75
C GLU A 39 40.43 -33.66 7.93
N THR A 40 40.14 -34.92 7.55
CA THR A 40 38.92 -35.26 6.81
C THR A 40 37.67 -35.13 7.68
N GLY A 41 37.71 -35.55 8.93
CA GLY A 41 36.63 -35.39 9.90
C GLY A 41 36.34 -33.88 10.16
N LYS A 42 37.42 -33.13 10.39
CA LYS A 42 37.33 -31.67 10.58
C LYS A 42 36.70 -30.97 9.39
N ALA A 43 37.11 -31.29 8.15
CA ALA A 43 36.52 -30.70 6.96
C ALA A 43 35.05 -31.07 6.76
N ALA A 44 34.67 -32.32 7.03
CA ALA A 44 33.28 -32.79 6.94
C ALA A 44 32.38 -32.08 7.95
N GLU A 45 32.81 -31.92 9.20
CA GLU A 45 32.04 -31.28 10.26
C GLU A 45 31.91 -29.75 10.01
N ILE A 46 32.92 -29.10 9.51
CA ILE A 46 32.85 -27.70 9.06
C ILE A 46 31.79 -27.53 7.97
N ALA A 47 31.76 -28.43 6.97
CA ALA A 47 30.77 -28.39 5.90
C ALA A 47 29.34 -28.62 6.44
N ARG A 48 29.16 -29.58 7.33
CA ARG A 48 27.87 -29.89 7.99
C ARG A 48 27.34 -28.70 8.78
N ILE A 49 28.16 -28.09 9.64
CA ILE A 49 27.77 -26.92 10.42
C ILE A 49 27.42 -25.74 9.47
N GLY A 50 28.19 -25.56 8.41
CA GLY A 50 27.91 -24.52 7.39
C GLY A 50 26.55 -24.71 6.74
N GLU A 51 26.17 -25.94 6.38
CA GLU A 51 24.86 -26.27 5.83
C GLU A 51 23.73 -26.02 6.83
N LEU A 52 23.89 -26.45 8.10
CA LEU A 52 22.89 -26.19 9.15
C LEU A 52 22.66 -24.71 9.40
N LEU A 53 23.74 -23.90 9.42
CA LEU A 53 23.61 -22.44 9.54
C LEU A 53 22.88 -21.82 8.35
N ALA A 54 23.10 -22.30 7.13
CA ALA A 54 22.38 -21.84 5.95
C ALA A 54 20.89 -22.21 6.01
N ILE A 55 20.53 -23.40 6.48
CA ILE A 55 19.15 -23.84 6.68
C ILE A 55 18.44 -22.97 7.71
N LEU A 56 19.07 -22.69 8.86
CA LEU A 56 18.51 -21.80 9.88
C LEU A 56 18.25 -20.40 9.35
N GLN A 57 19.18 -19.87 8.56
CA GLN A 57 19.01 -18.57 7.91
C GLN A 57 17.82 -18.54 6.94
N ASP A 58 17.67 -19.57 6.10
CA ASP A 58 16.55 -19.67 5.13
C ASP A 58 15.21 -19.81 5.85
N GLN A 59 15.13 -20.60 6.92
CA GLN A 59 13.92 -20.72 7.74
C GLN A 59 13.53 -19.37 8.35
N SER A 60 14.48 -18.63 8.89
CA SER A 60 14.25 -17.30 9.46
C SER A 60 13.76 -16.30 8.42
N GLU A 61 14.32 -16.33 7.20
CA GLU A 61 13.88 -15.48 6.09
C GLU A 61 12.45 -15.82 5.64
N THR A 62 12.11 -17.11 5.59
CA THR A 62 10.76 -17.58 5.22
C THR A 62 9.72 -17.13 6.23
N LEU A 63 9.97 -17.34 7.52
CA LEU A 63 9.07 -16.93 8.60
C LEU A 63 8.89 -15.41 8.64
N GLY A 64 9.98 -14.66 8.49
CA GLY A 64 9.92 -13.20 8.42
C GLY A 64 9.08 -12.70 7.25
N THR A 65 9.22 -13.33 6.10
CA THR A 65 8.41 -13.00 4.92
C THR A 65 6.93 -13.29 5.17
N ALA A 66 6.59 -14.43 5.75
CA ALA A 66 5.21 -14.79 6.10
C ALA A 66 4.59 -13.81 7.11
N ALA A 67 5.35 -13.40 8.13
CA ALA A 67 4.90 -12.43 9.12
C ALA A 67 4.61 -11.06 8.50
N VAL A 68 5.47 -10.57 7.60
CA VAL A 68 5.26 -9.30 6.87
C VAL A 68 4.06 -9.39 5.94
N GLN A 69 3.88 -10.49 5.21
CA GLN A 69 2.74 -10.67 4.31
C GLN A 69 1.40 -10.68 5.06
N THR A 70 1.31 -11.39 6.18
CA THR A 70 0.09 -11.43 7.00
C THR A 70 -0.21 -10.07 7.62
N ALA A 71 0.81 -9.33 8.06
CA ALA A 71 0.66 -7.96 8.54
C ALA A 71 0.16 -7.01 7.44
N ALA A 72 0.67 -7.13 6.21
CA ALA A 72 0.20 -6.34 5.07
C ALA A 72 -1.25 -6.65 4.70
N GLN A 73 -1.66 -7.93 4.76
CA GLN A 73 -3.06 -8.33 4.55
C GLN A 73 -4.00 -7.74 5.61
N TYR A 74 -3.59 -7.73 6.88
CA TYR A 74 -4.35 -7.07 7.93
C TYR A 74 -4.48 -5.56 7.65
N ALA A 75 -3.39 -4.89 7.31
CA ALA A 75 -3.39 -3.47 7.00
C ALA A 75 -4.35 -3.11 5.86
N ALA A 76 -4.39 -3.93 4.81
CA ALA A 76 -5.32 -3.74 3.70
C ALA A 76 -6.79 -3.91 4.15
N ALA A 77 -7.08 -4.91 4.97
CA ALA A 77 -8.42 -5.14 5.51
C ALA A 77 -8.86 -4.01 6.46
N ASP A 78 -7.98 -3.52 7.32
CA ASP A 78 -8.24 -2.39 8.20
C ASP A 78 -8.50 -1.09 7.43
N ALA A 79 -7.72 -0.81 6.40
CA ALA A 79 -7.94 0.34 5.52
C ALA A 79 -9.29 0.26 4.79
N ALA A 80 -9.68 -0.93 4.32
CA ALA A 80 -11.00 -1.15 3.71
C ALA A 80 -12.14 -0.92 4.71
N LEU A 81 -11.99 -1.37 5.95
CA LEU A 81 -12.95 -1.12 7.02
C LEU A 81 -13.08 0.37 7.35
N GLN A 82 -11.97 1.10 7.42
CA GLN A 82 -11.98 2.55 7.64
C GLN A 82 -12.70 3.29 6.51
N ALA A 83 -12.47 2.92 5.25
CA ALA A 83 -13.16 3.48 4.10
C ALA A 83 -14.68 3.17 4.13
N ALA A 84 -15.06 1.97 4.54
CA ALA A 84 -16.46 1.59 4.72
C ALA A 84 -17.12 2.37 5.85
N ASN A 85 -16.44 2.62 6.97
CA ASN A 85 -16.94 3.47 8.05
C ASN A 85 -17.25 4.90 7.56
N ALA A 86 -16.30 5.52 6.83
CA ALA A 86 -16.49 6.85 6.25
C ALA A 86 -17.70 6.89 5.27
N THR A 87 -17.86 5.83 4.46
CA THR A 87 -19.01 5.70 3.54
C THR A 87 -20.34 5.61 4.29
N VAL A 88 -20.39 4.85 5.38
CA VAL A 88 -21.62 4.76 6.22
C VAL A 88 -21.93 6.10 6.86
N GLU A 89 -20.95 6.82 7.40
CA GLU A 89 -21.14 8.15 7.99
C GLU A 89 -21.70 9.14 6.97
N GLU A 90 -21.13 9.17 5.76
CA GLU A 90 -21.60 10.03 4.68
C GLU A 90 -23.04 9.70 4.27
N LEU A 91 -23.37 8.41 4.06
CA LEU A 91 -24.71 7.98 3.69
C LEU A 91 -25.73 8.28 4.80
N THR A 92 -25.36 8.09 6.07
CA THR A 92 -26.21 8.44 7.21
C THR A 92 -26.57 9.93 7.20
N ALA A 93 -25.59 10.81 6.94
CA ALA A 93 -25.84 12.25 6.82
C ALA A 93 -26.73 12.59 5.61
N GLN A 94 -26.54 11.91 4.47
CA GLN A 94 -27.39 12.08 3.29
C GLN A 94 -28.83 11.63 3.53
N VAL A 95 -29.05 10.50 4.22
CA VAL A 95 -30.37 10.00 4.60
C VAL A 95 -31.06 11.00 5.51
N ALA A 96 -30.41 11.49 6.57
CA ALA A 96 -30.95 12.46 7.48
C ALA A 96 -31.39 13.76 6.78
N LYS A 97 -30.61 14.23 5.81
CA LYS A 97 -30.91 15.38 4.97
C LYS A 97 -32.17 15.11 4.10
N ALA A 98 -32.18 13.97 3.40
CA ALA A 98 -33.28 13.60 2.52
C ALA A 98 -34.59 13.42 3.28
N ASP A 99 -34.56 12.84 4.48
CA ASP A 99 -35.72 12.71 5.36
C ASP A 99 -36.23 14.06 5.84
N SER A 100 -35.35 14.99 6.19
CA SER A 100 -35.69 16.36 6.55
C SER A 100 -36.41 17.10 5.39
N GLU A 101 -35.88 16.98 4.18
CA GLU A 101 -36.48 17.56 2.96
C GLU A 101 -37.87 16.94 2.67
N LEU A 102 -38.01 15.63 2.80
CA LEU A 102 -39.26 14.93 2.64
C LEU A 102 -40.29 15.38 3.68
N LEU A 103 -39.92 15.51 4.95
CA LEU A 103 -40.77 16.00 6.01
C LEU A 103 -41.27 17.44 5.74
N GLN A 104 -40.38 18.31 5.25
CA GLN A 104 -40.70 19.68 4.85
C GLN A 104 -41.76 19.66 3.74
N HIS A 105 -41.56 18.93 2.66
CA HIS A 105 -42.50 18.85 1.55
C HIS A 105 -43.86 18.24 1.97
N ARG A 106 -43.86 17.23 2.85
CA ARG A 106 -45.08 16.68 3.44
C ARG A 106 -45.83 17.70 4.28
N LYS A 107 -45.11 18.53 5.06
CA LYS A 107 -45.69 19.62 5.85
C LYS A 107 -46.35 20.70 4.98
N GLU A 108 -45.64 21.08 3.87
CA GLU A 108 -46.18 22.04 2.90
C GLU A 108 -47.45 21.52 2.22
N LEU A 109 -47.44 20.24 1.79
CA LEU A 109 -48.63 19.59 1.23
C LEU A 109 -49.77 19.47 2.24
N GLY A 110 -49.45 19.12 3.49
CA GLY A 110 -50.42 19.04 4.58
C GLY A 110 -51.07 20.39 4.88
N ALA A 111 -50.31 21.47 4.89
CA ALA A 111 -50.80 22.83 5.04
C ALA A 111 -51.74 23.23 3.89
N LEU A 112 -51.39 22.91 2.67
CA LEU A 112 -52.19 23.16 1.48
C LEU A 112 -53.52 22.37 1.52
N ALA A 113 -53.45 21.07 1.87
CA ALA A 113 -54.64 20.22 2.05
C ALA A 113 -55.58 20.74 3.14
N ALA A 114 -55.03 21.15 4.30
CA ALA A 114 -55.79 21.73 5.40
C ALA A 114 -56.48 23.07 5.00
N GLN A 115 -55.76 23.90 4.25
CA GLN A 115 -56.29 25.13 3.70
C GLN A 115 -57.47 24.85 2.75
N SER A 116 -57.29 23.92 1.80
CA SER A 116 -58.33 23.51 0.86
C SER A 116 -59.58 22.94 1.59
N TYR A 117 -59.37 22.14 2.64
CA TYR A 117 -60.46 21.60 3.44
C TYR A 117 -61.24 22.71 4.20
N LYS A 118 -60.53 23.66 4.83
CA LYS A 118 -61.15 24.78 5.57
C LYS A 118 -61.94 25.72 4.69
N THR A 119 -61.55 25.85 3.43
CA THR A 119 -62.22 26.71 2.45
C THR A 119 -63.33 26.00 1.65
N GLY A 120 -63.75 24.80 2.09
CA GLY A 120 -64.83 24.07 1.46
C GLY A 120 -64.57 23.39 0.16
N GLY A 121 -63.34 22.90 -0.02
CA GLY A 121 -62.86 22.39 -1.29
C GLY A 121 -62.45 23.56 -2.20
N THR A 122 -61.78 23.25 -3.31
CA THR A 122 -61.33 24.30 -4.22
C THR A 122 -62.42 25.32 -4.50
N ASN A 123 -62.29 26.54 -3.93
CA ASN A 123 -63.17 27.67 -4.21
C ASN A 123 -62.95 28.17 -5.65
N MET A 124 -62.93 27.21 -6.59
CA MET A 124 -62.93 27.48 -8.01
C MET A 124 -64.11 28.37 -8.38
N GLY A 125 -65.27 28.09 -7.74
CA GLY A 125 -66.46 28.89 -7.86
C GLY A 125 -66.34 30.32 -7.34
N PHE A 126 -65.60 30.55 -6.23
CA PHE A 126 -65.36 31.91 -5.72
C PHE A 126 -64.47 32.75 -6.65
N PHE A 127 -63.37 32.19 -7.15
CA PHE A 127 -62.51 32.91 -8.11
C PHE A 127 -63.21 33.13 -9.45
N VAL A 128 -63.99 32.16 -9.96
CA VAL A 128 -64.80 32.28 -11.14
C VAL A 128 -65.94 33.30 -10.96
N ALA A 129 -66.57 33.31 -9.83
CA ALA A 129 -67.64 34.26 -9.47
C ALA A 129 -67.12 35.70 -9.28
N LEU A 130 -65.93 35.85 -8.65
CA LEU A 130 -65.25 37.14 -8.48
C LEU A 130 -64.82 37.72 -9.81
N ASP A 131 -64.33 36.88 -10.69
CA ASP A 131 -63.90 37.26 -12.05
C ASP A 131 -65.08 37.59 -12.96
N ALA A 132 -66.18 36.86 -12.82
CA ALA A 132 -67.43 37.15 -13.54
C ALA A 132 -68.01 38.52 -13.16
N VAL A 133 -67.88 38.94 -11.87
CA VAL A 133 -68.30 40.25 -11.41
C VAL A 133 -67.42 41.39 -11.91
N GLN A 134 -66.15 41.14 -12.19
CA GLN A 134 -65.17 42.11 -12.71
C GLN A 134 -65.03 42.09 -14.23
N GLY A 135 -65.77 41.26 -14.95
CA GLY A 135 -65.75 41.20 -16.41
C GLY A 135 -64.50 40.65 -17.07
N ASN A 136 -63.65 39.93 -16.34
CA ASN A 136 -62.35 39.52 -16.81
C ASN A 136 -62.11 38.00 -16.65
N SER A 137 -63.02 37.18 -17.22
CA SER A 137 -63.12 35.73 -17.08
C SER A 137 -61.86 34.93 -17.43
N VAL A 138 -60.92 35.52 -18.16
CA VAL A 138 -59.64 34.88 -18.53
C VAL A 138 -58.63 34.89 -17.37
N HIS A 139 -58.68 35.88 -16.47
CA HIS A 139 -57.76 36.01 -15.35
C HIS A 139 -58.05 34.97 -14.25
N GLY A 140 -59.31 34.66 -13.95
CA GLY A 140 -59.70 33.65 -12.95
C GLY A 140 -59.31 32.25 -13.36
N LEU A 141 -59.45 31.87 -14.63
CA LEU A 141 -59.02 30.58 -15.17
C LEU A 141 -57.51 30.43 -15.11
N ASN A 142 -56.76 31.51 -15.39
CA ASN A 142 -55.30 31.51 -15.34
C ASN A 142 -54.81 31.33 -13.88
N LEU A 143 -55.43 31.94 -12.88
CA LEU A 143 -55.13 31.77 -11.46
C LEU A 143 -55.37 30.32 -10.98
N VAL A 144 -56.51 29.71 -11.41
CA VAL A 144 -56.80 28.31 -11.11
C VAL A 144 -55.76 27.36 -11.70
N GLN A 145 -55.34 27.62 -12.94
CA GLN A 145 -54.27 26.85 -13.60
C GLN A 145 -52.95 27.01 -12.88
N ILE A 146 -52.57 28.22 -12.49
CA ILE A 146 -51.32 28.48 -11.73
C ILE A 146 -51.33 27.75 -10.37
N VAL A 147 -52.46 27.76 -9.66
CA VAL A 147 -52.59 27.03 -8.38
C VAL A 147 -52.53 25.51 -8.60
N GLY A 148 -53.19 25.01 -9.66
CA GLY A 148 -53.12 23.61 -10.05
C GLY A 148 -51.67 23.16 -10.38
N ASP A 149 -50.99 23.93 -11.19
CA ASP A 149 -49.60 23.65 -11.59
C ASP A 149 -48.64 23.68 -10.39
N LYS A 150 -48.79 24.66 -9.48
CA LYS A 150 -48.01 24.73 -8.24
C LYS A 150 -48.29 23.53 -7.30
N THR A 151 -49.55 23.11 -7.19
CA THR A 151 -49.93 21.95 -6.38
C THR A 151 -49.32 20.65 -6.98
N ALA A 152 -49.48 20.47 -8.28
CA ALA A 152 -48.84 19.34 -8.99
C ALA A 152 -47.31 19.33 -8.85
N ALA A 153 -46.69 20.49 -8.93
CA ALA A 153 -45.24 20.61 -8.72
C ALA A 153 -44.84 20.24 -7.28
N LEU A 154 -45.58 20.62 -6.25
CA LEU A 154 -45.30 20.24 -4.86
C LEU A 154 -45.50 18.74 -4.63
N VAL A 155 -46.53 18.14 -5.20
CA VAL A 155 -46.79 16.68 -5.13
C VAL A 155 -45.64 15.94 -5.79
N ASN A 156 -45.21 16.38 -6.98
CA ASN A 156 -44.05 15.77 -7.69
C ASN A 156 -42.76 15.90 -6.93
N LYS A 157 -42.50 17.05 -6.29
CA LYS A 157 -41.30 17.24 -5.43
C LYS A 157 -41.33 16.31 -4.22
N ALA A 158 -42.48 16.20 -3.51
CA ALA A 158 -42.60 15.29 -2.37
C ALA A 158 -42.43 13.82 -2.79
N ALA A 159 -43.00 13.42 -3.93
CA ALA A 159 -42.84 12.08 -4.47
C ALA A 159 -41.36 11.80 -4.87
N ALA A 160 -40.70 12.77 -5.48
CA ALA A 160 -39.29 12.67 -5.82
C ALA A 160 -38.39 12.58 -4.56
N ALA A 161 -38.63 13.44 -3.55
CA ALA A 161 -37.92 13.39 -2.28
C ALA A 161 -38.13 12.05 -1.56
N GLY A 162 -39.34 11.48 -1.59
CA GLY A 162 -39.64 10.15 -1.04
C GLY A 162 -38.83 9.04 -1.74
N ARG A 163 -38.75 9.06 -3.06
CA ARG A 163 -37.94 8.08 -3.80
C ARG A 163 -36.44 8.21 -3.48
N ILE A 164 -35.95 9.45 -3.35
CA ILE A 164 -34.54 9.70 -3.00
C ILE A 164 -34.26 9.19 -1.57
N ALA A 165 -35.10 9.52 -0.60
CA ALA A 165 -34.96 9.05 0.79
C ALA A 165 -34.95 7.52 0.88
N THR A 166 -35.88 6.85 0.20
CA THR A 166 -35.91 5.37 0.15
C THR A 166 -34.66 4.78 -0.51
N ALA A 167 -34.20 5.36 -1.59
CA ALA A 167 -32.99 4.87 -2.30
C ALA A 167 -31.72 5.08 -1.46
N LEU A 168 -31.61 6.21 -0.75
CA LEU A 168 -30.48 6.48 0.14
C LEU A 168 -30.50 5.55 1.37
N ALA A 169 -31.66 5.31 1.99
CA ALA A 169 -31.80 4.37 3.09
C ALA A 169 -31.40 2.93 2.68
N ALA A 170 -31.76 2.49 1.49
CA ALA A 170 -31.35 1.20 0.97
C ALA A 170 -29.82 1.12 0.75
N ARG A 171 -29.20 2.20 0.26
CA ARG A 171 -27.74 2.28 0.10
C ARG A 171 -27.02 2.31 1.45
N GLU A 172 -27.54 3.04 2.42
CA GLU A 172 -27.00 3.08 3.77
C GLU A 172 -27.02 1.69 4.41
N GLN A 173 -28.14 0.95 4.27
CA GLN A 173 -28.24 -0.41 4.79
C GLN A 173 -27.20 -1.34 4.14
N ALA A 174 -27.07 -1.31 2.81
CA ALA A 174 -26.06 -2.10 2.10
C ALA A 174 -24.62 -1.74 2.53
N ALA A 175 -24.34 -0.45 2.77
CA ALA A 175 -23.03 -0.02 3.26
C ALA A 175 -22.78 -0.51 4.71
N LYS A 176 -23.81 -0.54 5.58
CA LYS A 176 -23.70 -1.09 6.93
C LYS A 176 -23.43 -2.60 6.91
N ASP A 177 -24.07 -3.34 6.01
CA ASP A 177 -23.87 -4.78 5.85
C ASP A 177 -22.45 -5.06 5.36
N GLU A 178 -21.95 -4.29 4.39
CA GLU A 178 -20.57 -4.41 3.88
C GLU A 178 -19.55 -4.03 4.96
N ARG A 179 -19.77 -2.98 5.72
CA ARG A 179 -18.93 -2.63 6.89
C ARG A 179 -18.87 -3.78 7.90
N GLY A 180 -20.01 -4.43 8.18
CA GLY A 180 -20.08 -5.60 9.06
C GLY A 180 -19.20 -6.75 8.56
N ARG A 181 -19.26 -7.06 7.25
CA ARG A 181 -18.43 -8.08 6.60
C ARG A 181 -16.96 -7.74 6.72
N LEU A 182 -16.57 -6.50 6.39
CA LEU A 182 -15.18 -6.03 6.45
C LEU A 182 -14.63 -6.01 7.89
N SER A 183 -15.48 -5.74 8.89
CA SER A 183 -15.08 -5.80 10.29
C SER A 183 -14.67 -7.22 10.71
N LEU A 184 -15.45 -8.22 10.33
CA LEU A 184 -15.12 -9.63 10.58
C LEU A 184 -13.85 -10.06 9.84
N GLU A 185 -13.69 -9.61 8.59
CA GLU A 185 -12.49 -9.90 7.82
C GLU A 185 -11.25 -9.30 8.47
N ALA A 186 -11.29 -8.03 8.90
CA ALA A 186 -10.19 -7.35 9.58
C ALA A 186 -9.82 -8.06 10.89
N GLU A 187 -10.80 -8.53 11.66
CA GLU A 187 -10.57 -9.29 12.89
C GLU A 187 -9.84 -10.62 12.62
N VAL A 188 -10.28 -11.38 11.62
CA VAL A 188 -9.63 -12.64 11.24
C VAL A 188 -8.19 -12.39 10.77
N ARG A 189 -7.97 -11.36 9.96
CA ARG A 189 -6.63 -10.98 9.49
C ARG A 189 -5.73 -10.54 10.63
N LEU A 190 -6.26 -9.81 11.62
CA LEU A 190 -5.52 -9.41 12.81
C LEU A 190 -5.04 -10.62 13.63
N VAL A 191 -5.93 -11.59 13.88
CA VAL A 191 -5.58 -12.81 14.59
C VAL A 191 -4.50 -13.60 13.86
N THR A 192 -4.64 -13.74 12.53
CA THR A 192 -3.66 -14.42 11.69
C THR A 192 -2.29 -13.72 11.73
N ALA A 193 -2.27 -12.39 11.61
CA ALA A 193 -1.02 -11.61 11.64
C ALA A 193 -0.32 -11.70 12.99
N ARG A 194 -1.05 -11.66 14.10
CA ARG A 194 -0.50 -11.84 15.46
C ARG A 194 0.07 -13.24 15.65
N SER A 195 -0.67 -14.27 15.24
CA SER A 195 -0.20 -15.66 15.32
C SER A 195 1.08 -15.88 14.53
N ALA A 196 1.18 -15.32 13.31
CA ALA A 196 2.39 -15.39 12.49
C ALA A 196 3.58 -14.65 13.14
N GLN A 197 3.34 -13.48 13.72
CA GLN A 197 4.36 -12.71 14.43
C GLN A 197 4.87 -13.46 15.67
N ASP A 198 3.99 -14.02 16.48
CA ASP A 198 4.35 -14.77 17.69
C ASP A 198 5.11 -16.05 17.34
N ALA A 199 4.69 -16.76 16.28
CA ALA A 199 5.39 -17.95 15.79
C ALA A 199 6.80 -17.59 15.31
N MET A 200 6.92 -16.54 14.49
CA MET A 200 8.22 -16.03 14.02
C MET A 200 9.13 -15.66 15.19
N ALA A 201 8.64 -14.89 16.17
CA ALA A 201 9.45 -14.43 17.29
C ALA A 201 10.01 -15.61 18.11
N ARG A 202 9.19 -16.64 18.38
CA ARG A 202 9.64 -17.85 19.09
C ARG A 202 10.68 -18.62 18.28
N GLN A 203 10.39 -18.89 17.03
CA GLN A 203 11.27 -19.66 16.16
C GLN A 203 12.62 -18.98 15.96
N VAL A 204 12.62 -17.68 15.66
CA VAL A 204 13.86 -16.91 15.45
C VAL A 204 14.71 -16.88 16.74
N ALA A 205 14.09 -16.78 17.93
CA ALA A 205 14.83 -16.84 19.19
C ALA A 205 15.52 -18.20 19.40
N GLU A 206 14.82 -19.31 19.09
CA GLU A 206 15.41 -20.66 19.15
C GLU A 206 16.53 -20.84 18.13
N GLU A 207 16.33 -20.35 16.90
CA GLU A 207 17.32 -20.44 15.85
C GLU A 207 18.57 -19.60 16.14
N GLN A 208 18.42 -18.44 16.75
CA GLN A 208 19.57 -17.63 17.19
C GLN A 208 20.43 -18.38 18.20
N GLN A 209 19.84 -19.01 19.23
CA GLN A 209 20.60 -19.81 20.19
C GLN A 209 21.37 -20.95 19.52
N ARG A 210 20.73 -21.67 18.59
CA ARG A 210 21.36 -22.74 17.83
C ARG A 210 22.49 -22.22 16.91
N SER A 211 22.26 -21.09 16.26
CA SER A 211 23.25 -20.43 15.41
C SER A 211 24.47 -19.98 16.19
N GLU A 212 24.30 -19.44 17.41
CA GLU A 212 25.39 -19.06 18.29
C GLU A 212 26.24 -20.29 18.69
N GLU A 213 25.59 -21.41 19.06
CA GLU A 213 26.28 -22.65 19.40
C GLU A 213 27.03 -23.23 18.21
N LEU A 214 26.40 -23.35 17.04
CA LEU A 214 27.04 -23.82 15.79
C LEU A 214 28.21 -22.94 15.37
N THR A 215 28.09 -21.64 15.54
CA THR A 215 29.17 -20.70 15.22
C THR A 215 30.35 -20.87 16.16
N ALA A 216 30.09 -21.10 17.45
CA ALA A 216 31.15 -21.41 18.42
C ALA A 216 31.84 -22.73 18.11
N GLN A 217 31.11 -23.77 17.71
CA GLN A 217 31.63 -25.06 17.28
C GLN A 217 32.49 -24.90 16.00
N LEU A 218 32.00 -24.14 15.03
CA LEU A 218 32.72 -23.83 13.79
C LEU A 218 34.04 -23.11 14.06
N ALA A 219 34.01 -22.09 14.92
CA ALA A 219 35.21 -21.36 15.34
C ALA A 219 36.23 -22.29 16.02
N SER A 220 35.76 -23.20 16.84
CA SER A 220 36.60 -24.22 17.53
C SER A 220 37.27 -25.19 16.53
N LEU A 221 36.55 -25.58 15.45
CA LEU A 221 37.08 -26.43 14.39
C LEU A 221 38.13 -25.72 13.54
N LYS A 222 37.85 -24.47 13.18
CA LYS A 222 38.70 -23.63 12.34
C LYS A 222 39.91 -23.03 13.10
N GLY A 223 39.85 -22.98 14.41
CA GLY A 223 40.86 -22.33 15.26
C GLY A 223 40.76 -20.81 15.21
N THR A 224 39.53 -20.28 15.00
CA THR A 224 39.19 -18.86 14.97
C THR A 224 38.39 -18.46 16.22
N THR A 225 37.83 -17.26 16.26
CA THR A 225 36.87 -16.85 17.30
C THR A 225 35.46 -16.81 16.74
N ALA A 226 34.46 -16.92 17.62
CA ALA A 226 33.05 -16.85 17.21
C ALA A 226 32.71 -15.51 16.53
N GLU A 227 33.33 -14.40 16.96
CA GLU A 227 33.14 -13.08 16.37
C GLU A 227 33.63 -13.02 14.91
N VAL A 228 34.78 -13.66 14.61
CA VAL A 228 35.31 -13.72 13.24
C VAL A 228 34.41 -14.55 12.34
N GLU A 229 33.92 -15.70 12.82
CA GLU A 229 32.98 -16.52 12.04
C GLU A 229 31.63 -15.84 11.86
N THR A 230 31.11 -15.18 12.88
CA THR A 230 29.88 -14.39 12.78
C THR A 230 30.02 -13.27 11.74
N ALA A 231 31.13 -12.53 11.76
CA ALA A 231 31.39 -11.46 10.79
C ALA A 231 31.52 -12.01 9.35
N PHE A 232 32.15 -13.17 9.19
CA PHE A 232 32.28 -13.84 7.89
C PHE A 232 30.90 -14.29 7.34
N LEU A 233 30.08 -14.93 8.17
CA LEU A 233 28.73 -15.37 7.81
C LEU A 233 27.81 -14.18 7.47
N GLN A 234 27.88 -13.10 8.24
CA GLN A 234 27.17 -11.86 7.95
C GLN A 234 27.60 -11.27 6.62
N GLY A 235 28.90 -11.28 6.30
CA GLY A 235 29.43 -10.83 5.02
C GLY A 235 28.89 -11.65 3.84
N GLN A 236 28.85 -12.97 3.97
CA GLN A 236 28.26 -13.86 2.96
C GLN A 236 26.75 -13.61 2.79
N ALA A 237 26.01 -13.49 3.89
CA ALA A 237 24.58 -13.19 3.87
C ALA A 237 24.29 -11.83 3.20
N ALA A 238 25.11 -10.81 3.46
CA ALA A 238 24.99 -9.50 2.82
C ALA A 238 25.22 -9.57 1.32
N LEU A 239 26.20 -10.36 0.87
CA LEU A 239 26.47 -10.57 -0.56
C LEU A 239 25.31 -11.30 -1.25
N ALA A 240 24.83 -12.39 -0.67
CA ALA A 240 23.67 -13.13 -1.19
C ALA A 240 22.41 -12.26 -1.23
N ALA A 241 22.19 -11.45 -0.19
CA ALA A 241 21.12 -10.48 -0.12
C ALA A 241 21.16 -9.48 -1.28
N TYR A 242 22.34 -8.98 -1.57
CA TYR A 242 22.54 -8.06 -2.68
C TYR A 242 22.20 -8.71 -4.03
N GLU A 243 22.71 -9.90 -4.29
CA GLU A 243 22.46 -10.63 -5.53
C GLU A 243 20.96 -10.94 -5.73
N ALA A 244 20.28 -11.38 -4.67
CA ALA A 244 18.85 -11.63 -4.69
C ALA A 244 18.05 -10.34 -4.95
N ALA A 245 18.41 -9.21 -4.31
CA ALA A 245 17.80 -7.92 -4.56
C ALA A 245 18.00 -7.45 -6.00
N GLN A 246 19.16 -7.68 -6.59
CA GLN A 246 19.42 -7.39 -8.00
C GLN A 246 18.53 -8.22 -8.93
N ALA A 247 18.41 -9.51 -8.65
CA ALA A 247 17.54 -10.40 -9.43
C ALA A 247 16.07 -9.97 -9.34
N ALA A 248 15.56 -9.66 -8.15
CA ALA A 248 14.21 -9.19 -7.94
C ALA A 248 13.94 -7.85 -8.68
N LYS A 249 14.87 -6.90 -8.63
CA LYS A 249 14.74 -5.62 -9.36
C LYS A 249 14.74 -5.80 -10.88
N ARG A 250 15.56 -6.70 -11.41
CA ARG A 250 15.53 -7.03 -12.86
C ARG A 250 14.21 -7.67 -13.26
N ALA A 251 13.67 -8.56 -12.43
CA ALA A 251 12.37 -9.18 -12.65
C ALA A 251 11.24 -8.14 -12.62
N ALA A 252 11.22 -7.24 -11.62
CA ALA A 252 10.23 -6.18 -11.51
C ALA A 252 10.29 -5.19 -12.69
N ALA A 253 11.49 -4.79 -13.13
CA ALA A 253 11.67 -3.94 -14.30
C ALA A 253 11.20 -4.61 -15.59
N GLY A 254 11.45 -5.92 -15.74
CA GLY A 254 10.94 -6.70 -16.86
C GLY A 254 9.43 -6.79 -16.90
N GLU A 255 8.78 -6.97 -15.75
CA GLU A 255 7.32 -7.00 -15.64
C GLU A 255 6.70 -5.62 -15.93
N GLN A 256 7.30 -4.56 -15.40
CA GLN A 256 6.86 -3.19 -15.69
C GLN A 256 6.95 -2.88 -17.19
N ALA A 257 8.06 -3.24 -17.85
CA ALA A 257 8.21 -3.08 -19.29
C ALA A 257 7.16 -3.87 -20.09
N ARG A 258 6.77 -5.07 -19.64
CA ARG A 258 5.67 -5.85 -20.25
C ARG A 258 4.34 -5.16 -20.10
N GLN A 259 4.02 -4.63 -18.89
CA GLN A 259 2.78 -3.91 -18.63
C GLN A 259 2.69 -2.62 -19.47
N GLU A 260 3.77 -1.87 -19.58
CA GLU A 260 3.86 -0.68 -20.43
C GLU A 260 3.66 -1.02 -21.91
N ALA A 261 4.29 -2.09 -22.40
CA ALA A 261 4.13 -2.56 -23.78
C ALA A 261 2.69 -3.03 -24.06
N GLU A 262 2.06 -3.73 -23.11
CA GLU A 262 0.66 -4.15 -23.22
C GLU A 262 -0.31 -2.96 -23.18
N ALA A 263 -0.06 -1.97 -22.31
CA ALA A 263 -0.83 -0.73 -22.27
C ALA A 263 -0.71 0.08 -23.58
N ALA A 264 0.51 0.19 -24.13
CA ALA A 264 0.75 0.82 -25.41
C ALA A 264 0.05 0.10 -26.58
N ALA A 265 0.08 -1.23 -26.58
CA ALA A 265 -0.62 -2.05 -27.57
C ALA A 265 -2.16 -1.86 -27.49
N LYS A 266 -2.71 -1.83 -26.26
CA LYS A 266 -4.15 -1.53 -26.06
C LYS A 266 -4.52 -0.12 -26.49
N ALA A 267 -3.68 0.89 -26.24
CA ALA A 267 -3.88 2.25 -26.68
C ALA A 267 -3.84 2.37 -28.21
N ALA A 268 -2.94 1.66 -28.87
CA ALA A 268 -2.83 1.62 -30.32
C ALA A 268 -4.00 0.89 -31.02
N ALA A 269 -4.68 -0.03 -30.30
CA ALA A 269 -5.82 -0.78 -30.79
C ALA A 269 -7.16 -0.02 -30.73
N VAL A 270 -7.22 1.17 -30.12
CA VAL A 270 -8.41 2.04 -30.11
C VAL A 270 -8.47 2.76 -31.46
N PRO A 271 -9.48 2.51 -32.33
CA PRO A 271 -9.61 3.19 -33.62
C PRO A 271 -9.79 4.69 -33.35
N ALA A 272 -8.89 5.52 -33.86
CA ALA A 272 -9.05 6.96 -33.84
C ALA A 272 -10.34 7.33 -34.58
N ALA A 273 -11.34 7.83 -33.85
CA ALA A 273 -12.51 8.42 -34.46
C ALA A 273 -12.05 9.62 -35.34
N ARG A 274 -12.14 9.45 -36.67
CA ARG A 274 -11.85 10.52 -37.60
C ARG A 274 -12.80 11.68 -37.32
N PRO A 275 -12.30 12.90 -37.08
CA PRO A 275 -13.19 14.04 -37.02
C PRO A 275 -13.79 14.26 -38.43
N VAL A 276 -15.11 14.20 -38.49
CA VAL A 276 -15.88 14.61 -39.67
C VAL A 276 -15.81 16.13 -39.71
N VAL A 277 -15.01 16.68 -40.62
CA VAL A 277 -14.98 18.09 -40.89
C VAL A 277 -16.09 18.37 -41.93
N PRO A 278 -17.08 19.25 -41.65
CA PRO A 278 -18.02 19.70 -42.65
C PRO A 278 -17.28 20.54 -43.73
N GLY A 279 -17.52 20.21 -44.99
CA GLY A 279 -16.88 20.86 -46.12
C GLY A 279 -17.14 22.37 -46.21
N ILE A 280 -16.07 23.11 -46.37
CA ILE A 280 -16.09 24.52 -46.79
C ILE A 280 -15.62 24.56 -48.25
N PRO A 281 -16.29 25.32 -49.15
CA PRO A 281 -15.94 25.36 -50.59
C PRO A 281 -14.63 26.11 -50.80
N GLU A 282 -13.88 25.61 -51.74
CA GLU A 282 -12.59 26.08 -52.24
C GLU A 282 -12.74 27.45 -52.94
N PRO A 283 -11.92 28.45 -52.61
CA PRO A 283 -11.70 29.61 -53.51
C PRO A 283 -10.35 29.50 -54.22
N ALA A 284 -10.39 29.93 -55.47
CA ALA A 284 -9.37 29.89 -56.51
C ALA A 284 -8.03 30.53 -56.15
N ASP A 285 -6.96 29.99 -56.76
CA ASP A 285 -5.57 30.45 -56.77
C ASP A 285 -5.37 31.93 -57.06
N PRO A 286 -4.42 32.59 -56.40
CA PRO A 286 -3.63 33.67 -57.05
C PRO A 286 -2.13 33.33 -57.08
N ALA A 287 -1.50 33.83 -58.12
CA ALA A 287 -0.16 33.61 -58.58
C ALA A 287 1.01 33.96 -57.65
N PRO A 288 2.25 33.51 -57.94
CA PRO A 288 3.37 33.47 -57.00
C PRO A 288 4.10 34.81 -56.85
N ALA A 289 4.47 35.20 -55.65
CA ALA A 289 5.34 36.32 -55.31
C ALA A 289 6.73 35.80 -54.85
N PRO A 290 7.81 36.61 -54.94
CA PRO A 290 9.20 36.15 -55.04
C PRO A 290 9.82 35.71 -53.73
N ALA A 291 10.80 34.81 -53.87
CA ALA A 291 11.56 34.18 -52.81
C ALA A 291 12.39 35.13 -51.93
N ASN A 292 12.25 35.03 -50.63
CA ASN A 292 13.15 35.59 -49.64
C ASN A 292 14.10 34.50 -49.12
N PRO A 293 15.36 34.80 -48.80
CA PRO A 293 16.37 33.79 -48.42
C PRO A 293 16.07 33.19 -47.06
N ALA A 294 16.29 31.88 -46.96
CA ALA A 294 16.09 31.05 -45.77
C ALA A 294 16.98 31.47 -44.58
N PRO A 295 16.45 31.58 -43.36
CA PRO A 295 17.26 31.60 -42.15
C PRO A 295 17.78 30.19 -41.84
N ALA A 296 19.03 30.11 -41.40
CA ALA A 296 19.71 28.88 -41.00
C ALA A 296 18.94 28.13 -39.91
N ASN A 297 18.74 26.83 -40.12
CA ASN A 297 18.17 25.91 -39.13
C ASN A 297 19.01 25.89 -37.84
N PRO A 298 18.42 26.13 -36.66
CA PRO A 298 19.07 25.77 -35.41
C PRO A 298 19.11 24.24 -35.29
N VAL A 299 20.29 23.73 -34.94
CA VAL A 299 20.51 22.32 -34.58
C VAL A 299 19.53 21.96 -33.47
N PRO A 300 18.76 20.86 -33.56
CA PRO A 300 17.88 20.45 -32.48
C PRO A 300 18.71 20.07 -31.24
N ALA A 301 18.52 20.83 -30.17
CA ALA A 301 19.04 20.45 -28.85
C ALA A 301 18.41 19.10 -28.45
N ASN A 302 19.24 18.14 -28.13
CA ASN A 302 18.82 16.84 -27.60
C ASN A 302 17.95 17.09 -26.34
N PRO A 303 16.70 16.63 -26.30
CA PRO A 303 15.86 16.83 -25.11
C PRO A 303 16.53 16.15 -23.91
N ALA A 304 16.68 16.88 -22.81
CA ALA A 304 17.13 16.32 -21.55
C ALA A 304 16.24 15.12 -21.19
N PRO A 305 16.82 14.01 -20.65
CA PRO A 305 16.03 12.86 -20.22
C PRO A 305 14.96 13.33 -19.24
N ALA A 306 13.73 12.93 -19.48
CA ALA A 306 12.62 13.21 -18.59
C ALA A 306 12.97 12.65 -17.18
N PRO A 307 12.68 13.36 -16.08
CA PRO A 307 12.87 12.84 -14.75
C PRO A 307 12.05 11.55 -14.61
N ALA A 308 12.72 10.50 -14.09
CA ALA A 308 12.05 9.24 -13.81
C ALA A 308 10.83 9.48 -12.89
N PRO A 309 9.70 8.80 -13.14
CA PRO A 309 8.54 8.94 -12.27
C PRO A 309 8.93 8.63 -10.83
N PRO A 310 8.44 9.40 -9.84
CA PRO A 310 8.74 9.13 -8.43
C PRO A 310 8.28 7.73 -8.07
N SER A 311 9.13 6.98 -7.37
CA SER A 311 8.76 5.67 -6.82
C SER A 311 7.50 5.83 -5.96
N PRO A 312 6.51 4.91 -6.06
CA PRO A 312 5.32 5.00 -5.22
C PRO A 312 5.73 5.05 -3.75
N PRO A 313 5.07 5.89 -2.93
CA PRO A 313 5.39 5.99 -1.51
C PRO A 313 5.21 4.62 -0.84
N PRO A 314 6.07 4.25 0.14
CA PRO A 314 5.94 3.00 0.86
C PRO A 314 4.59 2.95 1.58
N VAL A 315 3.90 1.83 1.46
CA VAL A 315 2.66 1.58 2.22
C VAL A 315 3.05 1.36 3.68
N VAL A 316 2.55 2.21 4.56
CA VAL A 316 2.74 2.04 6.01
C VAL A 316 1.79 0.96 6.49
N VAL A 317 2.33 -0.12 7.03
CA VAL A 317 1.52 -1.14 7.71
C VAL A 317 1.10 -0.59 9.07
N PRO A 318 -0.21 -0.55 9.42
CA PRO A 318 -0.65 -0.13 10.74
C PRO A 318 0.04 -0.93 11.83
N SER A 319 0.44 -0.26 12.91
CA SER A 319 1.03 -0.95 14.07
C SER A 319 0.01 -1.91 14.64
N LEU A 320 0.34 -3.19 14.72
CA LEU A 320 -0.46 -4.16 15.45
C LEU A 320 -0.53 -3.74 16.93
N PRO A 321 -1.67 -3.89 17.63
CA PRO A 321 -1.75 -3.59 19.06
C PRO A 321 -0.67 -4.37 19.85
N GLY A 322 0.26 -3.65 20.48
CA GLY A 322 1.48 -4.21 21.10
C GLY A 322 2.65 -4.41 20.13
N GLY A 323 2.51 -3.96 18.87
CA GLY A 323 3.51 -4.10 17.81
C GLY A 323 4.41 -2.86 17.60
N ALA A 324 4.92 -2.72 16.39
CA ALA A 324 5.91 -1.72 16.02
C ALA A 324 5.44 -0.28 16.27
N VAL A 325 6.32 0.50 16.85
CA VAL A 325 6.15 1.95 16.96
C VAL A 325 6.97 2.61 15.86
N ASN A 326 6.30 3.37 14.99
CA ASN A 326 6.96 4.22 14.03
C ASN A 326 7.48 5.48 14.74
N ASP A 327 8.75 5.46 15.11
CA ASP A 327 9.46 6.59 15.75
C ASP A 327 10.66 7.02 14.89
N PRO A 328 10.44 7.77 13.80
CA PRO A 328 11.53 8.24 12.96
C PRO A 328 12.57 9.12 13.70
N ALA A 329 12.14 9.85 14.73
CA ALA A 329 13.03 10.70 15.51
C ALA A 329 13.94 9.85 16.39
N GLY A 330 13.39 8.87 17.09
CA GLY A 330 14.14 7.89 17.88
C GLY A 330 15.09 7.05 17.03
N ALA A 331 14.63 6.59 15.87
CA ALA A 331 15.44 5.82 14.93
C ALA A 331 16.65 6.62 14.42
N LYS A 332 16.44 7.89 14.04
CA LYS A 332 17.51 8.80 13.61
C LYS A 332 18.51 9.07 14.73
N SER A 333 18.02 9.36 15.92
CA SER A 333 18.87 9.60 17.09
C SER A 333 19.71 8.37 17.44
N TYR A 334 19.10 7.18 17.43
CA TYR A 334 19.79 5.93 17.67
C TYR A 334 20.88 5.69 16.60
N ALA A 335 20.53 5.77 15.31
CA ALA A 335 21.48 5.57 14.22
C ALA A 335 22.67 6.54 14.30
N SER A 336 22.43 7.82 14.58
CA SER A 336 23.49 8.82 14.77
C SER A 336 24.44 8.43 15.91
N GLY A 337 23.93 7.92 17.01
CA GLY A 337 24.73 7.43 18.14
C GLY A 337 25.54 6.18 17.85
N ARG A 338 25.15 5.39 16.83
CA ARG A 338 25.82 4.12 16.48
C ARG A 338 26.94 4.28 15.45
N LEU A 339 27.02 5.39 14.71
CA LEU A 339 27.99 5.57 13.64
C LEU A 339 29.45 5.33 14.09
N GLY A 340 29.82 5.79 15.28
CA GLY A 340 31.15 5.61 15.83
C GLY A 340 31.57 4.14 16.00
N ALA A 341 30.63 3.23 16.25
CA ALA A 341 30.89 1.78 16.34
C ALA A 341 31.30 1.16 15.00
N TYR A 342 30.96 1.82 13.88
CA TYR A 342 31.31 1.42 12.52
C TYR A 342 32.51 2.22 11.98
N GLY A 343 33.15 3.06 12.82
CA GLY A 343 34.26 3.91 12.42
C GLY A 343 33.85 5.13 11.58
N TRP A 344 32.58 5.52 11.61
CA TRP A 344 32.06 6.62 10.81
C TRP A 344 31.88 7.89 11.65
N GLY A 345 32.26 9.03 11.07
CA GLY A 345 32.01 10.36 11.67
C GLY A 345 30.56 10.83 11.48
N GLN A 346 30.21 11.92 12.16
CA GLN A 346 28.85 12.51 12.07
C GLN A 346 28.53 13.12 10.70
N ASP A 347 29.53 13.40 9.87
CA ASP A 347 29.35 13.76 8.46
C ASP A 347 28.61 12.70 7.65
N GLN A 348 28.79 11.42 8.01
CA GLN A 348 28.13 10.29 7.37
C GLN A 348 26.64 10.22 7.71
N PHE A 349 26.20 10.84 8.81
CA PHE A 349 24.78 10.82 9.21
C PHE A 349 23.87 11.55 8.22
N LEU A 350 24.35 12.65 7.62
CA LEU A 350 23.55 13.38 6.61
C LEU A 350 23.20 12.49 5.42
N CYS A 351 24.16 11.71 4.94
CA CYS A 351 23.94 10.78 3.86
C CYS A 351 22.99 9.64 4.27
N LEU A 352 23.18 9.08 5.47
CA LEU A 352 22.30 8.05 6.02
C LEU A 352 20.86 8.55 6.15
N ALA A 353 20.71 9.79 6.66
CA ALA A 353 19.41 10.40 6.81
C ALA A 353 18.67 10.57 5.49
N GLN A 354 19.37 11.00 4.43
CA GLN A 354 18.82 11.13 3.09
C GLN A 354 18.45 9.75 2.51
N LEU A 355 19.34 8.77 2.65
CA LEU A 355 19.14 7.42 2.15
C LEU A 355 17.87 6.79 2.73
N TRP A 356 17.78 6.68 4.05
CA TRP A 356 16.63 6.02 4.68
C TRP A 356 15.36 6.87 4.72
N THR A 357 15.44 8.19 4.48
CA THR A 357 14.26 9.00 4.16
C THR A 357 13.71 8.63 2.79
N LYS A 358 14.57 8.42 1.79
CA LYS A 358 14.16 7.95 0.45
C LYS A 358 13.57 6.55 0.48
N GLU A 359 14.12 5.64 1.29
CA GLU A 359 13.69 4.23 1.35
C GLU A 359 12.35 4.05 2.09
N SER A 360 12.21 4.65 3.26
CA SER A 360 11.12 4.34 4.20
C SER A 360 10.56 5.51 4.99
N ASN A 361 11.07 6.72 4.80
CA ASN A 361 10.86 7.84 5.74
C ASN A 361 11.20 7.47 7.20
N TRP A 362 12.14 6.53 7.42
CA TRP A 362 12.53 6.03 8.73
C TRP A 362 11.41 5.29 9.47
N LEU A 363 10.42 4.78 8.77
CA LEU A 363 9.30 4.05 9.35
C LEU A 363 9.67 2.58 9.55
N THR A 364 9.55 2.09 10.77
CA THR A 364 9.81 0.70 11.15
C THR A 364 8.92 -0.29 10.39
N THR A 365 7.69 0.12 10.07
CA THR A 365 6.70 -0.73 9.39
C THR A 365 6.53 -0.45 7.91
N ALA A 366 7.39 0.40 7.32
CA ALA A 366 7.31 0.71 5.89
C ALA A 366 7.40 -0.58 5.06
N THR A 367 6.42 -0.80 4.19
CA THR A 367 6.39 -1.97 3.30
C THR A 367 6.23 -1.51 1.87
N ASN A 368 7.10 -1.97 0.99
CA ASN A 368 6.94 -1.75 -0.44
C ASN A 368 5.92 -2.74 -0.99
N PRO A 369 4.77 -2.29 -1.56
CA PRO A 369 3.69 -3.18 -1.96
C PRO A 369 4.02 -4.05 -3.16
N SER A 370 5.00 -3.66 -3.97
CA SER A 370 5.36 -4.38 -5.19
C SER A 370 6.47 -5.42 -4.95
N SER A 371 7.45 -5.10 -4.10
CA SER A 371 8.60 -5.98 -3.85
C SER A 371 8.51 -6.77 -2.55
N GLY A 372 7.73 -6.28 -1.56
CA GLY A 372 7.72 -6.82 -0.20
C GLY A 372 8.90 -6.37 0.66
N ALA A 373 9.73 -5.42 0.20
CA ALA A 373 10.79 -4.84 1.02
C ALA A 373 10.19 -4.17 2.27
N TYR A 374 10.87 -4.31 3.41
CA TYR A 374 10.32 -3.93 4.71
C TYR A 374 11.28 -3.08 5.54
N GLY A 375 10.67 -2.23 6.40
CA GLY A 375 11.35 -1.52 7.47
C GLY A 375 12.21 -0.34 7.00
N ILE A 376 13.00 0.20 7.94
CA ILE A 376 13.79 1.42 7.76
C ILE A 376 14.76 1.31 6.57
N ALA A 377 15.49 0.21 6.48
CA ALA A 377 16.48 -0.03 5.43
C ALA A 377 15.92 -0.83 4.24
N GLN A 378 14.60 -1.05 4.16
CA GLN A 378 13.93 -1.77 3.06
C GLN A 378 14.58 -3.13 2.72
N ALA A 379 14.83 -3.96 3.76
CA ALA A 379 15.40 -5.28 3.56
C ALA A 379 14.49 -6.17 2.69
N LEU A 380 15.11 -6.92 1.77
CA LEU A 380 14.43 -7.87 0.87
C LEU A 380 15.25 -9.15 0.71
N PRO A 381 14.73 -10.34 1.10
CA PRO A 381 13.51 -10.52 1.89
C PRO A 381 13.59 -9.90 3.30
N PRO A 382 12.44 -9.58 3.92
CA PRO A 382 12.40 -8.91 5.23
C PRO A 382 13.08 -9.67 6.35
N GLY A 383 13.02 -11.00 6.33
CA GLY A 383 13.62 -11.88 7.33
C GLY A 383 15.12 -11.71 7.53
N LYS A 384 15.83 -11.08 6.61
CA LYS A 384 17.26 -10.74 6.76
C LYS A 384 17.56 -9.93 8.02
N TYR A 385 16.61 -9.14 8.50
CA TYR A 385 16.76 -8.43 9.76
C TYR A 385 16.97 -9.35 10.97
N SER A 386 16.55 -10.62 10.90
CA SER A 386 16.67 -11.58 12.02
C SER A 386 18.11 -11.79 12.45
N SER A 387 19.09 -11.60 11.56
CA SER A 387 20.51 -11.66 11.91
C SER A 387 20.97 -10.57 12.88
N ALA A 388 20.17 -9.51 13.08
CA ALA A 388 20.43 -8.46 14.06
C ALA A 388 19.59 -8.56 15.34
N GLY A 389 18.52 -9.36 15.35
CA GLY A 389 17.68 -9.58 16.51
C GLY A 389 16.30 -10.13 16.17
N ALA A 390 15.71 -10.91 17.07
CA ALA A 390 14.39 -11.54 16.89
C ALA A 390 13.23 -10.54 16.86
N ASP A 391 13.40 -9.35 17.43
CA ASP A 391 12.40 -8.28 17.51
C ASP A 391 12.36 -7.34 16.29
N TRP A 392 13.07 -7.69 15.23
CA TRP A 392 13.27 -6.85 14.05
C TRP A 392 11.98 -6.37 13.40
N LEU A 393 10.88 -7.13 13.50
CA LEU A 393 9.60 -6.75 12.89
C LEU A 393 9.03 -5.46 13.50
N THR A 394 9.33 -5.22 14.78
CA THR A 394 8.74 -4.13 15.57
C THR A 394 9.76 -3.13 16.13
N SER A 395 11.05 -3.46 16.07
CA SER A 395 12.14 -2.70 16.66
C SER A 395 12.94 -1.92 15.63
N TYR A 396 12.84 -0.59 15.65
CA TYR A 396 13.70 0.25 14.81
C TYR A 396 15.18 0.08 15.15
N ARG A 397 15.53 -0.26 16.39
CA ARG A 397 16.93 -0.45 16.81
C ARG A 397 17.56 -1.61 16.07
N THR A 398 16.88 -2.73 16.06
CA THR A 398 17.31 -3.94 15.36
C THR A 398 17.44 -3.71 13.84
N GLN A 399 16.48 -3.00 13.26
CA GLN A 399 16.53 -2.65 11.84
C GLN A 399 17.69 -1.68 11.51
N VAL A 400 17.97 -0.73 12.39
CA VAL A 400 19.10 0.20 12.27
C VAL A 400 20.44 -0.55 12.36
N GLU A 401 20.62 -1.44 13.34
CA GLU A 401 21.85 -2.24 13.46
C GLU A 401 22.09 -3.07 12.20
N TRP A 402 21.06 -3.77 11.72
CA TRP A 402 21.18 -4.53 10.48
C TRP A 402 21.55 -3.62 9.30
N GLY A 403 20.85 -2.50 9.13
CA GLY A 403 21.08 -1.57 8.03
C GLY A 403 22.48 -0.94 8.04
N LEU A 404 23.01 -0.57 9.21
CA LEU A 404 24.37 -0.06 9.35
C LEU A 404 25.40 -1.14 9.01
N GLY A 405 25.20 -2.37 9.49
CA GLY A 405 26.04 -3.52 9.13
C GLY A 405 26.05 -3.79 7.63
N TYR A 406 24.88 -3.79 7.00
CA TYR A 406 24.74 -3.94 5.55
C TYR A 406 25.48 -2.84 4.76
N ILE A 407 25.30 -1.57 5.16
CA ILE A 407 25.99 -0.44 4.54
C ILE A 407 27.52 -0.58 4.70
N GLY A 408 27.98 -0.95 5.89
CA GLY A 408 29.40 -1.13 6.17
C GLY A 408 30.06 -2.18 5.29
N GLN A 409 29.42 -3.34 5.19
CA GLN A 409 29.93 -4.48 4.41
C GLN A 409 29.84 -4.23 2.90
N ARG A 410 28.77 -3.59 2.45
CA ARG A 410 28.49 -3.47 1.02
C ARG A 410 29.07 -2.22 0.37
N TYR A 411 29.03 -1.08 1.08
CA TYR A 411 29.38 0.23 0.54
C TYR A 411 30.55 0.89 1.28
N GLY A 412 30.94 0.35 2.42
CA GLY A 412 31.97 0.89 3.29
C GLY A 412 31.54 2.11 4.09
N SER A 413 30.58 2.90 3.62
CA SER A 413 30.05 4.07 4.35
C SER A 413 28.66 4.50 3.90
N PRO A 414 27.91 5.24 4.75
CA PRO A 414 26.61 5.81 4.39
C PRO A 414 26.64 6.74 3.18
N CYS A 415 27.65 7.59 3.03
CA CYS A 415 27.73 8.47 1.86
C CYS A 415 28.02 7.71 0.56
N ALA A 416 28.78 6.61 0.60
CA ALA A 416 28.96 5.75 -0.56
C ALA A 416 27.64 5.06 -0.95
N ALA A 417 26.86 4.57 0.03
CA ALA A 417 25.55 3.99 -0.19
C ALA A 417 24.54 5.02 -0.76
N TRP A 418 24.53 6.24 -0.24
CA TRP A 418 23.71 7.33 -0.75
C TRP A 418 24.04 7.69 -2.19
N ASN A 419 25.32 7.89 -2.51
CA ASN A 419 25.77 8.20 -3.86
C ASN A 419 25.38 7.08 -4.84
N HIS A 420 25.48 5.82 -4.40
CA HIS A 420 25.01 4.68 -5.19
C HIS A 420 23.50 4.75 -5.42
N SER A 421 22.73 5.01 -4.35
CA SER A 421 21.26 5.12 -4.43
C SER A 421 20.81 6.26 -5.34
N VAL A 422 21.50 7.39 -5.35
CA VAL A 422 21.22 8.52 -6.26
C VAL A 422 21.52 8.15 -7.70
N ALA A 423 22.67 7.50 -7.94
CA ALA A 423 23.11 7.15 -9.29
C ALA A 423 22.33 5.99 -9.93
N ARG A 424 21.84 5.06 -9.11
CA ARG A 424 21.23 3.80 -9.57
C ARG A 424 19.76 3.63 -9.17
N ASN A 425 19.22 4.55 -8.37
CA ASN A 425 17.88 4.52 -7.80
C ASN A 425 17.60 3.32 -6.85
N TRP A 426 18.64 2.68 -6.31
CA TRP A 426 18.61 1.61 -5.31
C TRP A 426 19.94 1.55 -4.53
N TYR A 427 19.92 0.84 -3.38
CA TYR A 427 21.14 0.55 -2.59
C TYR A 427 21.06 -0.84 -1.97
#